data_11a4b119e45cdb9c06e38ca33091492e
#
_entry.id   11a4b119e45cdb9c06e38ca33091492e
#
_cell.length_a   1.000
_cell.length_b   1.000
_cell.length_c   1.000
_cell.angle_alpha   90.00
_cell.angle_beta   90.00
_cell.angle_gamma   90.00
#
_symmetry.space_group_name_H-M   'P 1'
#
loop_
_entity.id
_entity.type
_entity.pdbx_description
1 polymer ?
#
loop_
_entity_poly.entity_id
_entity_poly.type
_entity_poly.pdbx_seq_one_letter_code
_entity_poly.pdbx_strand_id
1 'polypeptide(L)'
;DYSISNNAEYGQYYTGPKVVNEESRKAMRECLRQIQNGEYAKSFLAECQLGYPQLRSERRLTAEHPLEVTGQKLRQMMPFITANRLVDKSKN
;
A
#
# COMPACT_ATOMS: atom_id res chain seq x y z
N ASP A 1 23.86 -7.77 0.66
CA ASP A 1 23.54 -9.15 0.23
C ASP A 1 24.38 -10.24 0.94
N TYR A 2 25.47 -9.87 1.60
CA TYR A 2 26.30 -10.88 2.28
C TYR A 2 25.57 -11.59 3.42
N SER A 3 24.48 -11.03 3.91
CA SER A 3 23.72 -11.62 5.02
C SER A 3 22.55 -12.50 4.58
N ILE A 4 22.38 -12.72 3.28
CA ILE A 4 21.30 -13.55 2.74
C ILE A 4 21.84 -14.86 2.17
N SER A 5 20.95 -15.85 2.01
CA SER A 5 21.33 -17.14 1.45
C SER A 5 21.58 -17.06 -0.06
N ASN A 6 22.29 -18.05 -0.57
CA ASN A 6 22.52 -18.17 -2.01
C ASN A 6 21.22 -18.27 -2.78
N ASN A 7 20.23 -18.96 -2.24
CA ASN A 7 18.91 -19.08 -2.87
C ASN A 7 18.21 -17.73 -2.96
N ALA A 8 18.28 -16.93 -1.92
CA ALA A 8 17.67 -15.60 -1.91
C ALA A 8 18.36 -14.67 -2.91
N GLU A 9 19.69 -14.71 -2.95
CA GLU A 9 20.44 -13.88 -3.90
C GLU A 9 20.14 -14.30 -5.33
N TYR A 10 20.12 -15.61 -5.61
CA TYR A 10 19.76 -16.11 -6.94
C TYR A 10 18.36 -15.64 -7.35
N GLY A 11 17.42 -15.68 -6.40
CA GLY A 11 16.05 -15.22 -6.63
C GLY A 11 15.99 -13.75 -7.01
N GLN A 12 16.85 -12.91 -6.41
CA GLN A 12 16.94 -11.50 -6.78
C GLN A 12 17.27 -11.34 -8.26
N TYR A 13 18.26 -12.08 -8.76
CA TYR A 13 18.71 -11.96 -10.13
C TYR A 13 17.75 -12.62 -11.12
N TYR A 14 17.12 -13.71 -10.71
CA TYR A 14 16.22 -14.46 -11.57
C TYR A 14 14.83 -13.82 -11.65
N THR A 15 14.26 -13.44 -10.52
CA THR A 15 12.88 -12.97 -10.44
C THR A 15 12.79 -11.44 -10.47
N GLY A 16 13.76 -10.75 -9.85
CA GLY A 16 13.74 -9.31 -9.73
C GLY A 16 13.49 -8.56 -11.04
N PRO A 17 14.30 -8.82 -12.08
CA PRO A 17 14.12 -8.12 -13.36
C PRO A 17 12.82 -8.45 -14.08
N LYS A 18 12.14 -9.54 -13.72
CA LYS A 18 10.83 -9.87 -14.29
C LYS A 18 9.72 -8.99 -13.70
N VAL A 19 9.89 -8.56 -12.46
CA VAL A 19 8.91 -7.74 -11.75
C VAL A 19 9.28 -6.26 -11.84
N VAL A 20 10.54 -5.93 -11.57
CA VAL A 20 11.06 -4.55 -11.66
C VAL A 20 11.83 -4.42 -12.96
N ASN A 21 11.13 -4.08 -14.02
CA ASN A 21 11.66 -3.94 -15.38
C ASN A 21 11.57 -2.48 -15.81
N GLU A 22 11.82 -2.20 -17.09
CA GLU A 22 11.81 -0.83 -17.61
C GLU A 22 10.42 -0.20 -17.51
N GLU A 23 9.37 -0.98 -17.71
CA GLU A 23 8.00 -0.47 -17.58
C GLU A 23 7.69 -0.04 -16.14
N SER A 24 8.18 -0.80 -15.15
CA SER A 24 8.04 -0.44 -13.75
C SER A 24 8.77 0.87 -13.44
N ARG A 25 9.99 1.02 -13.98
CA ARG A 25 10.78 2.25 -13.79
C ARG A 25 10.12 3.45 -14.44
N LYS A 26 9.55 3.28 -15.64
CA LYS A 26 8.77 4.33 -16.30
C LYS A 26 7.59 4.78 -15.47
N ALA A 27 6.86 3.81 -14.89
CA ALA A 27 5.72 4.12 -14.03
C ALA A 27 6.16 4.91 -12.79
N MET A 28 7.28 4.53 -12.18
CA MET A 28 7.82 5.26 -11.03
C MET A 28 8.20 6.69 -11.39
N ARG A 29 8.85 6.89 -12.54
CA ARG A 29 9.22 8.22 -13.00
C ARG A 29 7.98 9.08 -13.27
N GLU A 30 6.94 8.48 -13.83
CA GLU A 30 5.68 9.18 -14.09
C GLU A 30 4.98 9.59 -12.79
N CYS A 31 4.98 8.70 -11.78
CA CYS A 31 4.45 9.02 -10.45
C CYS A 31 5.20 10.19 -9.84
N LEU A 32 6.52 10.19 -9.93
CA LEU A 32 7.34 11.28 -9.40
C LEU A 32 7.05 12.59 -10.15
N ARG A 33 6.91 12.54 -11.46
CA ARG A 33 6.57 13.71 -12.27
C ARG A 33 5.24 14.33 -11.83
N GLN A 34 4.25 13.49 -11.58
CA GLN A 34 2.92 13.95 -11.13
C GLN A 34 2.97 14.59 -9.75
N ILE A 35 3.86 14.13 -8.88
CA ILE A 35 4.06 14.75 -7.57
C ILE A 35 4.74 16.12 -7.73
N GLN A 36 5.79 16.18 -8.54
CA GLN A 36 6.59 17.37 -8.70
C GLN A 36 5.83 18.51 -9.41
N ASN A 37 4.94 18.18 -10.34
CA ASN A 37 4.18 19.20 -11.08
C ASN A 37 2.83 19.55 -10.46
N GLY A 38 2.47 18.95 -9.32
CA GLY A 38 1.24 19.26 -8.60
C GLY A 38 0.01 18.49 -9.07
N GLU A 39 0.13 17.60 -10.06
CA GLU A 39 -1.02 16.80 -10.53
C GLU A 39 -1.61 15.94 -9.42
N TYR A 40 -0.75 15.30 -8.61
CA TYR A 40 -1.21 14.48 -7.50
C TYR A 40 -1.95 15.32 -6.46
N ALA A 41 -1.37 16.45 -6.07
CA ALA A 41 -2.00 17.33 -5.07
C ALA A 41 -3.34 17.87 -5.56
N LYS A 42 -3.42 18.23 -6.84
CA LYS A 42 -4.68 18.69 -7.45
C LYS A 42 -5.74 17.60 -7.44
N SER A 43 -5.35 16.37 -7.75
CA SER A 43 -6.27 15.22 -7.72
C SER A 43 -6.79 14.98 -6.31
N PHE A 44 -5.92 15.03 -5.30
CA PHE A 44 -6.33 14.82 -3.91
C PHE A 44 -7.25 15.94 -3.41
N LEU A 45 -6.97 17.18 -3.76
CA LEU A 45 -7.84 18.31 -3.39
C LEU A 45 -9.23 18.16 -4.00
N ALA A 46 -9.32 17.72 -5.24
CA ALA A 46 -10.62 17.44 -5.88
C ALA A 46 -11.37 16.33 -5.15
N GLU A 47 -10.67 15.30 -4.75
CA GLU A 47 -11.24 14.20 -3.97
C GLU A 47 -11.79 14.70 -2.63
N CYS A 48 -11.02 15.55 -1.92
CA CYS A 48 -11.46 16.17 -0.67
C CYS A 48 -12.75 16.97 -0.86
N GLN A 49 -12.80 17.79 -1.91
CA GLN A 49 -13.95 18.67 -2.17
C GLN A 49 -15.23 17.88 -2.46
N LEU A 50 -15.09 16.68 -3.04
CA LEU A 50 -16.23 15.81 -3.34
C LEU A 50 -16.63 14.91 -2.17
N GLY A 51 -15.96 14.99 -1.04
CA GLY A 51 -16.24 14.18 0.14
C GLY A 51 -15.60 12.80 0.15
N TYR A 52 -14.48 12.65 -0.51
CA TYR A 52 -13.67 11.43 -0.55
C TYR A 52 -14.39 10.20 -1.15
N PRO A 53 -15.06 10.33 -2.31
CA PRO A 53 -15.82 9.19 -2.85
C PRO A 53 -14.95 7.99 -3.19
N GLN A 54 -13.80 8.21 -3.83
CA GLN A 54 -12.90 7.13 -4.22
C GLN A 54 -12.23 6.51 -3.00
N LEU A 55 -11.77 7.33 -2.07
CA LEU A 55 -11.12 6.85 -0.85
C LEU A 55 -12.07 5.99 -0.02
N ARG A 56 -13.33 6.41 0.10
CA ARG A 56 -14.35 5.65 0.83
C ARG A 56 -14.64 4.32 0.14
N SER A 57 -14.74 4.33 -1.19
CA SER A 57 -14.97 3.13 -1.98
C SER A 57 -13.84 2.12 -1.81
N GLU A 58 -12.59 2.59 -1.90
CA GLU A 58 -11.41 1.73 -1.73
C GLU A 58 -11.31 1.18 -0.31
N ARG A 59 -11.60 2.00 0.69
CA ARG A 59 -11.63 1.54 2.09
C ARG A 59 -12.64 0.42 2.29
N ARG A 60 -13.83 0.55 1.69
CA ARG A 60 -14.85 -0.48 1.79
C ARG A 60 -14.40 -1.78 1.13
N LEU A 61 -13.84 -1.69 -0.10
CA LEU A 61 -13.36 -2.87 -0.80
C LEU A 61 -12.23 -3.56 -0.03
N THR A 62 -11.34 -2.79 0.57
CA THR A 62 -10.26 -3.33 1.39
C THR A 62 -10.80 -4.03 2.63
N ALA A 63 -11.78 -3.42 3.32
CA ALA A 63 -12.37 -3.99 4.52
C ALA A 63 -13.10 -5.32 4.22
N GLU A 64 -13.66 -5.45 3.02
CA GLU A 64 -14.37 -6.66 2.59
C GLU A 64 -13.43 -7.71 2.00
N HIS A 65 -12.16 -7.39 1.78
CA HIS A 65 -11.21 -8.34 1.22
C HIS A 65 -11.00 -9.51 2.19
N PRO A 66 -10.96 -10.78 1.69
CA PRO A 66 -10.82 -11.95 2.55
C PRO A 66 -9.61 -11.89 3.49
N LEU A 67 -8.52 -11.32 3.04
CA LEU A 67 -7.31 -11.18 3.85
C LEU A 67 -7.55 -10.27 5.05
N GLU A 68 -8.25 -9.16 4.85
CA GLU A 68 -8.58 -8.21 5.92
C GLU A 68 -9.58 -8.81 6.90
N VAL A 69 -10.60 -9.51 6.39
CA VAL A 69 -11.58 -10.20 7.24
C VAL A 69 -10.88 -11.24 8.12
N THR A 70 -9.99 -12.02 7.54
CA THR A 70 -9.20 -13.01 8.29
C THR A 70 -8.32 -12.33 9.32
N GLY A 71 -7.67 -11.22 8.96
CA GLY A 71 -6.84 -10.45 9.88
C GLY A 71 -7.62 -9.94 11.08
N GLN A 72 -8.84 -9.45 10.86
CA GLN A 72 -9.70 -8.98 11.95
C GLN A 72 -10.06 -10.12 12.89
N LYS A 73 -10.37 -11.31 12.36
CA LYS A 73 -10.67 -12.49 13.19
C LYS A 73 -9.49 -12.87 14.06
N LEU A 74 -8.28 -12.85 13.48
CA LEU A 74 -7.06 -13.14 14.22
C LEU A 74 -6.80 -12.11 15.31
N ARG A 75 -7.00 -10.84 15.04
CA ARG A 75 -6.82 -9.76 16.02
C ARG A 75 -7.83 -9.86 17.17
N GLN A 76 -9.06 -10.28 16.88
CA GLN A 76 -10.07 -10.53 17.93
C GLN A 76 -9.67 -11.67 18.85
N MET A 77 -8.94 -12.66 18.34
CA MET A 77 -8.40 -13.75 19.15
C MET A 77 -7.19 -13.33 19.98
N MET A 78 -6.66 -12.14 19.72
CA MET A 78 -5.47 -11.58 20.41
C MET A 78 -5.80 -10.19 20.97
N PRO A 79 -6.57 -10.12 22.08
CA PRO A 79 -7.03 -8.82 22.62
C PRO A 79 -5.90 -7.85 22.95
N PHE A 80 -4.71 -8.36 23.30
CA PHE A 80 -3.56 -7.50 23.62
C PHE A 80 -3.10 -6.69 22.42
N ILE A 81 -3.24 -7.18 21.21
CA ILE A 81 -2.87 -6.44 19.99
C ILE A 81 -3.85 -5.29 19.78
N THR A 82 -5.14 -5.53 20.00
CA THR A 82 -6.17 -4.50 19.88
C THR A 82 -5.98 -3.40 20.92
N ALA A 83 -5.61 -3.78 22.15
CA ALA A 83 -5.39 -2.82 23.23
C ALA A 83 -4.19 -1.91 23.00
N ASN A 84 -3.21 -2.37 22.22
CA ASN A 84 -1.97 -1.64 21.96
C ASN A 84 -1.94 -0.97 20.59
N ARG A 85 -3.09 -0.64 20.03
CA ARG A 85 -3.16 0.07 18.76
C ARG A 85 -2.50 1.44 18.86
N LEU A 86 -1.56 1.69 17.95
CA LEU A 86 -0.83 2.95 17.89
C LEU A 86 -1.47 3.97 16.97
N VAL A 87 -2.33 3.55 16.05
CA VAL A 87 -2.98 4.43 15.06
C VAL A 87 -4.48 4.49 15.31
N ASP A 88 -4.97 5.70 15.53
CA ASP A 88 -6.41 5.96 15.69
C ASP A 88 -6.97 6.39 14.33
N LYS A 89 -7.67 5.48 13.67
CA LYS A 89 -8.22 5.70 12.33
C LYS A 89 -9.36 6.71 12.32
N SER A 90 -9.95 7.03 13.47
CA SER A 90 -11.03 8.02 13.54
C SER A 90 -10.53 9.44 13.29
N LYS A 91 -9.23 9.67 13.44
CA LYS A 91 -8.61 10.98 13.27
C LYS A 91 -8.07 11.23 11.86
N ASN A 92 -8.18 10.27 10.97
CA ASN A 92 -7.67 10.39 9.60
C ASN A 92 -8.80 10.58 8.59
#